data_fe813f29edd3dbc91b8564c62a85e855
#
_entry.id   fe813f29edd3dbc91b8564c62a85e855
#
_cell.length_a   1.000
_cell.length_b   1.000
_cell.length_c   1.000
_cell.angle_alpha   90.00
_cell.angle_beta   90.00
_cell.angle_gamma   90.00
#
_symmetry.space_group_name_H-M   'P 1'
#
loop_
_entity.id
_entity.type
_entity.pdbx_description
1 polymer ?
#
loop_
_entity_poly.entity_id
_entity_poly.type
_entity_poly.pdbx_seq_one_letter_code
_entity_poly.pdbx_strand_id
1 'polypeptide(L)'
;MLFRSMEHDEVVTLFHEFGHLVHHVVGGQGAWVGFSGVATEWDFVEAPSQMLEEWAWDAGVLQTFATDDAGTPIPTELVAKMRAADEFGQGCYARTQMFYAAVSYHFHAERPADHTARLAELSDRYAIFEALPGTHFHCGFGHLSGYTSGYYTYMWSLVIAKDLFSAFDAADLFAPDVALRYRDAVLSAGGSKDAADLVADF
;
A
#
# COMPACT_ATOMS: atom_id res chain seq x y z
N MET A 1 2.59 2.06 29.85
CA MET A 1 3.80 2.39 29.09
C MET A 1 3.61 1.74 27.73
N LEU A 2 3.11 2.51 26.80
CA LEU A 2 2.63 1.98 25.53
C LEU A 2 3.47 2.63 24.44
N PHE A 3 4.08 1.79 23.56
CA PHE A 3 4.70 2.17 22.29
C PHE A 3 5.90 3.13 22.39
N ARG A 4 7.02 2.65 22.94
CA ARG A 4 8.31 3.36 22.87
C ARG A 4 9.13 3.04 21.61
N SER A 5 8.82 1.96 20.92
CA SER A 5 9.50 1.55 19.72
C SER A 5 8.48 0.92 18.77
N MET A 6 8.72 1.10 17.48
CA MET A 6 7.97 0.47 16.38
C MET A 6 8.95 -0.40 15.59
N GLU A 7 8.49 -1.55 15.16
CA GLU A 7 9.18 -2.32 14.12
C GLU A 7 9.08 -1.57 12.79
N HIS A 8 9.99 -1.83 11.85
CA HIS A 8 10.03 -1.06 10.61
C HIS A 8 8.77 -1.20 9.75
N ASP A 9 8.17 -2.39 9.72
CA ASP A 9 6.91 -2.64 9.04
C ASP A 9 5.73 -1.85 9.64
N GLU A 10 5.75 -1.61 10.96
CA GLU A 10 4.77 -0.73 11.61
C GLU A 10 4.97 0.73 11.21
N VAL A 11 6.23 1.16 11.00
CA VAL A 11 6.53 2.50 10.46
C VAL A 11 6.04 2.62 9.02
N VAL A 12 6.28 1.63 8.18
CA VAL A 12 5.75 1.59 6.80
C VAL A 12 4.23 1.68 6.81
N THR A 13 3.56 0.89 7.66
CA THR A 13 2.10 0.94 7.83
C THR A 13 1.63 2.32 8.29
N LEU A 14 2.35 2.96 9.22
CA LEU A 14 2.01 4.32 9.67
C LEU A 14 2.06 5.32 8.49
N PHE A 15 3.07 5.25 7.65
CA PHE A 15 3.17 6.09 6.45
C PHE A 15 2.03 5.78 5.46
N HIS A 16 1.68 4.50 5.30
CA HIS A 16 0.54 4.07 4.49
C HIS A 16 -0.77 4.72 4.96
N GLU A 17 -1.13 4.55 6.23
CA GLU A 17 -2.35 5.11 6.79
C GLU A 17 -2.35 6.65 6.76
N PHE A 18 -1.17 7.25 6.97
CA PHE A 18 -1.01 8.68 6.84
C PHE A 18 -1.19 9.16 5.39
N GLY A 19 -0.82 8.34 4.42
CA GLY A 19 -1.08 8.59 3.00
C GLY A 19 -2.56 8.71 2.69
N HIS A 20 -3.39 7.81 3.22
CA HIS A 20 -4.85 7.91 3.13
C HIS A 20 -5.37 9.17 3.82
N LEU A 21 -4.86 9.49 5.01
CA LEU A 21 -5.26 10.69 5.75
C LEU A 21 -4.95 11.96 4.97
N VAL A 22 -3.74 12.09 4.43
CA VAL A 22 -3.34 13.27 3.63
C VAL A 22 -4.20 13.39 2.39
N HIS A 23 -4.42 12.29 1.67
CA HIS A 23 -5.28 12.27 0.50
C HIS A 23 -6.72 12.72 0.82
N HIS A 24 -7.27 12.21 1.93
CA HIS A 24 -8.61 12.59 2.38
C HIS A 24 -8.70 14.09 2.74
N VAL A 25 -7.74 14.59 3.50
CA VAL A 25 -7.73 16.01 3.96
C VAL A 25 -7.52 16.96 2.77
N VAL A 26 -6.59 16.66 1.89
CA VAL A 26 -6.28 17.50 0.73
C VAL A 26 -7.40 17.44 -0.30
N GLY A 27 -7.97 16.27 -0.58
CA GLY A 27 -9.09 16.06 -1.51
C GLY A 27 -10.44 16.58 -1.02
N GLY A 28 -10.51 17.06 0.23
CA GLY A 28 -11.74 17.59 0.83
C GLY A 28 -12.08 19.03 0.48
N GLN A 29 -11.37 19.65 -0.46
CA GLN A 29 -11.55 21.08 -0.82
C GLN A 29 -12.68 21.32 -1.84
N GLY A 30 -13.26 20.28 -2.40
CA GLY A 30 -14.34 20.37 -3.37
C GLY A 30 -15.69 20.76 -2.75
N ALA A 31 -16.63 21.22 -3.59
CA ALA A 31 -17.99 21.57 -3.16
C ALA A 31 -18.81 20.35 -2.68
N TRP A 32 -18.42 19.15 -3.05
CA TRP A 32 -19.14 17.90 -2.77
C TRP A 32 -18.30 16.97 -1.93
N VAL A 33 -18.71 16.72 -0.69
CA VAL A 33 -18.01 15.84 0.26
C VAL A 33 -17.84 14.40 -0.25
N GLY A 34 -18.72 13.92 -1.12
CA GLY A 34 -18.66 12.59 -1.72
C GLY A 34 -17.48 12.36 -2.69
N PHE A 35 -16.73 13.41 -3.01
CA PHE A 35 -15.51 13.35 -3.86
C PHE A 35 -14.23 13.58 -3.05
N SER A 36 -14.25 13.38 -1.74
CA SER A 36 -13.03 13.44 -0.92
C SER A 36 -12.01 12.37 -1.33
N GLY A 37 -10.75 12.54 -0.92
CA GLY A 37 -9.61 11.76 -1.39
C GLY A 37 -9.81 10.26 -1.51
N VAL A 38 -10.34 9.61 -0.47
CA VAL A 38 -10.55 8.15 -0.46
C VAL A 38 -11.75 7.67 -1.29
N ALA A 39 -12.53 8.57 -1.88
CA ALA A 39 -13.66 8.25 -2.75
C ALA A 39 -13.26 8.14 -4.24
N THR A 40 -12.04 7.74 -4.51
CA THR A 40 -11.51 7.43 -5.84
C THR A 40 -11.95 6.04 -6.32
N GLU A 41 -11.56 5.69 -7.55
CA GLU A 41 -11.69 4.32 -8.04
C GLU A 41 -11.03 3.33 -7.10
N TRP A 42 -11.67 2.17 -6.94
CA TRP A 42 -11.30 1.17 -5.94
C TRP A 42 -9.89 0.60 -6.14
N ASP A 43 -9.44 0.51 -7.37
CA ASP A 43 -8.09 0.04 -7.73
C ASP A 43 -7.04 1.16 -7.83
N PHE A 44 -7.42 2.38 -7.46
CA PHE A 44 -6.51 3.51 -7.27
C PHE A 44 -6.37 3.92 -5.80
N VAL A 45 -7.29 3.54 -4.94
CA VAL A 45 -7.39 4.04 -3.56
C VAL A 45 -6.11 3.82 -2.74
N GLU A 46 -5.36 2.75 -3.04
CA GLU A 46 -4.09 2.43 -2.37
C GLU A 46 -2.85 3.11 -3.01
N ALA A 47 -2.99 3.76 -4.16
CA ALA A 47 -1.82 4.36 -4.82
C ALA A 47 -1.19 5.50 -4.00
N PRO A 48 -1.94 6.46 -3.41
CA PRO A 48 -1.36 7.50 -2.57
C PRO A 48 -0.76 6.98 -1.26
N SER A 49 -1.38 5.99 -0.63
CA SER A 49 -0.89 5.37 0.60
C SER A 49 0.39 4.59 0.36
N GLN A 50 0.41 3.71 -0.63
CA GLN A 50 1.60 2.94 -1.02
C GLN A 50 2.74 3.82 -1.54
N MET A 51 2.44 4.94 -2.19
CA MET A 51 3.47 5.87 -2.59
C MET A 51 4.15 6.50 -1.37
N LEU A 52 3.41 6.87 -0.33
CA LEU A 52 4.01 7.49 0.86
C LEU A 52 4.88 6.50 1.66
N GLU A 53 4.67 5.20 1.54
CA GLU A 53 5.54 4.18 2.13
C GLU A 53 7.00 4.33 1.69
N GLU A 54 7.27 4.84 0.48
CA GLU A 54 8.62 5.01 -0.05
C GLU A 54 9.48 5.94 0.83
N TRP A 55 8.89 6.94 1.50
CA TRP A 55 9.59 7.81 2.44
C TRP A 55 10.06 7.06 3.70
N ALA A 56 9.36 6.00 4.11
CA ALA A 56 9.79 5.17 5.23
C ALA A 56 11.04 4.32 4.92
N TRP A 57 11.50 4.29 3.67
CA TRP A 57 12.71 3.62 3.22
C TRP A 57 13.85 4.57 2.90
N ASP A 58 13.71 5.87 3.14
CA ASP A 58 14.74 6.88 2.91
C ASP A 58 15.53 7.17 4.19
N ALA A 59 16.86 7.18 4.09
CA ALA A 59 17.72 7.41 5.24
C ALA A 59 17.56 8.83 5.80
N GLY A 60 17.44 9.84 4.94
CA GLY A 60 17.26 11.23 5.37
C GLY A 60 15.95 11.44 6.10
N VAL A 61 14.87 10.79 5.65
CA VAL A 61 13.57 10.80 6.31
C VAL A 61 13.64 10.09 7.66
N LEU A 62 14.13 8.85 7.69
CA LEU A 62 14.21 8.06 8.92
C LEU A 62 15.08 8.74 9.99
N GLN A 63 16.19 9.38 9.60
CA GLN A 63 17.06 10.09 10.53
C GLN A 63 16.41 11.29 11.23
N THR A 64 15.27 11.76 10.74
CA THR A 64 14.54 12.85 11.41
C THR A 64 13.84 12.40 12.70
N PHE A 65 13.58 11.09 12.85
CA PHE A 65 12.83 10.56 14.02
C PHE A 65 13.33 9.21 14.55
N ALA A 66 13.97 8.37 13.73
CA ALA A 66 14.43 7.05 14.14
C ALA A 66 15.78 7.14 14.86
N THR A 67 15.77 6.94 16.18
CA THR A 67 16.97 7.01 17.03
C THR A 67 17.07 5.78 17.93
N ASP A 68 18.28 5.47 18.34
CA ASP A 68 18.53 4.50 19.42
C ASP A 68 18.23 5.09 20.81
N ASP A 69 18.40 4.29 21.85
CA ASP A 69 18.19 4.71 23.25
C ASP A 69 19.10 5.87 23.70
N ALA A 70 20.21 6.09 23.02
CA ALA A 70 21.14 7.20 23.25
C ALA A 70 20.77 8.47 22.46
N GLY A 71 19.73 8.39 21.61
CA GLY A 71 19.33 9.50 20.73
C GLY A 71 20.15 9.58 19.45
N THR A 72 20.92 8.55 19.09
CA THR A 72 21.71 8.52 17.86
C THR A 72 20.79 8.15 16.68
N PRO A 73 20.77 8.94 15.59
CA PRO A 73 19.96 8.62 14.42
C PRO A 73 20.39 7.30 13.77
N ILE A 74 19.42 6.66 13.10
CA ILE A 74 19.65 5.42 12.35
C ILE A 74 20.79 5.62 11.31
N PRO A 75 21.78 4.71 11.24
CA PRO A 75 22.85 4.83 10.25
C PRO A 75 22.36 4.61 8.81
N THR A 76 22.83 5.43 7.86
CA THR A 76 22.51 5.30 6.43
C THR A 76 22.82 3.91 5.88
N GLU A 77 23.93 3.30 6.31
CA GLU A 77 24.33 1.96 5.89
C GLU A 77 23.35 0.88 6.37
N LEU A 78 22.71 1.11 7.52
CA LEU A 78 21.66 0.19 8.00
C LEU A 78 20.41 0.29 7.12
N VAL A 79 19.97 1.50 6.77
CA VAL A 79 18.85 1.71 5.88
C VAL A 79 19.11 1.09 4.50
N ALA A 80 20.33 1.24 3.96
CA ALA A 80 20.70 0.59 2.70
C ALA A 80 20.62 -0.94 2.77
N LYS A 81 21.02 -1.54 3.90
CA LYS A 81 20.86 -2.99 4.12
C LYS A 81 19.40 -3.41 4.26
N MET A 82 18.57 -2.59 4.90
CA MET A 82 17.13 -2.84 5.01
C MET A 82 16.47 -2.85 3.63
N ARG A 83 16.77 -1.87 2.78
CA ARG A 83 16.28 -1.85 1.38
C ARG A 83 16.72 -3.09 0.59
N ALA A 84 17.99 -3.46 0.69
CA ALA A 84 18.51 -4.64 0.01
C ALA A 84 17.89 -5.95 0.52
N ALA A 85 17.52 -6.00 1.81
CA ALA A 85 16.82 -7.14 2.39
C ALA A 85 15.35 -7.21 1.92
N ASP A 86 14.67 -6.07 1.76
CA ASP A 86 13.30 -5.98 1.27
C ASP A 86 13.18 -6.47 -0.19
N GLU A 87 14.20 -6.22 -1.01
CA GLU A 87 14.23 -6.72 -2.39
C GLU A 87 14.29 -8.25 -2.48
N PHE A 88 14.74 -8.92 -1.40
CA PHE A 88 14.79 -10.37 -1.36
C PHE A 88 13.39 -10.96 -1.18
N GLY A 89 13.04 -11.90 -2.07
CA GLY A 89 11.76 -12.59 -1.98
C GLY A 89 10.55 -11.86 -2.57
N GLN A 90 10.74 -10.75 -3.27
CA GLN A 90 9.66 -9.98 -3.91
C GLN A 90 8.78 -10.83 -4.85
N GLY A 91 9.36 -11.83 -5.52
CA GLY A 91 8.58 -12.80 -6.31
C GLY A 91 7.64 -13.67 -5.45
N CYS A 92 8.08 -14.02 -4.23
CA CYS A 92 7.24 -14.74 -3.27
C CYS A 92 6.12 -13.84 -2.74
N TYR A 93 6.45 -12.59 -2.43
CA TYR A 93 5.45 -11.59 -2.04
C TYR A 93 4.38 -11.41 -3.12
N ALA A 94 4.78 -11.12 -4.36
CA ALA A 94 3.85 -10.96 -5.47
C ALA A 94 2.95 -12.20 -5.67
N ARG A 95 3.53 -13.39 -5.57
CA ARG A 95 2.79 -14.65 -5.67
C ARG A 95 1.74 -14.81 -4.56
N THR A 96 2.09 -14.44 -3.33
CA THR A 96 1.15 -14.43 -2.20
C THR A 96 0.02 -13.43 -2.42
N GLN A 97 0.32 -12.23 -2.90
CA GLN A 97 -0.68 -11.24 -3.23
C GLN A 97 -1.63 -11.72 -4.35
N MET A 98 -1.10 -12.43 -5.35
CA MET A 98 -1.92 -13.05 -6.39
C MET A 98 -2.86 -14.13 -5.82
N PHE A 99 -2.41 -14.91 -4.83
CA PHE A 99 -3.27 -15.86 -4.14
C PHE A 99 -4.42 -15.15 -3.42
N TYR A 100 -4.15 -14.09 -2.66
CA TYR A 100 -5.18 -13.32 -1.97
C TYR A 100 -6.18 -12.68 -2.94
N ALA A 101 -5.69 -12.12 -4.04
CA ALA A 101 -6.53 -11.57 -5.10
C ALA A 101 -7.41 -12.65 -5.77
N ALA A 102 -6.85 -13.84 -6.00
CA ALA A 102 -7.62 -14.96 -6.55
C ALA A 102 -8.72 -15.43 -5.60
N VAL A 103 -8.44 -15.53 -4.30
CA VAL A 103 -9.46 -15.86 -3.28
C VAL A 103 -10.56 -14.81 -3.28
N SER A 104 -10.19 -13.53 -3.21
CA SER A 104 -11.13 -12.41 -3.23
C SER A 104 -12.03 -12.45 -4.48
N TYR A 105 -11.45 -12.59 -5.66
CA TYR A 105 -12.20 -12.61 -6.92
C TYR A 105 -13.10 -13.84 -7.03
N HIS A 106 -12.55 -15.04 -6.89
CA HIS A 106 -13.30 -16.28 -7.14
C HIS A 106 -14.41 -16.52 -6.12
N PHE A 107 -14.22 -16.13 -4.86
CA PHE A 107 -15.28 -16.29 -3.86
C PHE A 107 -16.49 -15.42 -4.16
N HIS A 108 -16.28 -14.23 -4.71
CA HIS A 108 -17.40 -13.33 -5.06
C HIS A 108 -18.01 -13.63 -6.44
N ALA A 109 -17.17 -13.95 -7.43
CA ALA A 109 -17.64 -14.23 -8.79
C ALA A 109 -18.35 -15.58 -8.90
N GLU A 110 -17.85 -16.63 -8.25
CA GLU A 110 -18.34 -18.00 -8.37
C GLU A 110 -19.33 -18.37 -7.25
N ARG A 111 -19.22 -17.75 -6.09
CA ARG A 111 -20.01 -18.04 -4.88
C ARG A 111 -20.00 -19.54 -4.56
N PRO A 112 -18.81 -20.14 -4.31
CA PRO A 112 -18.68 -21.58 -4.15
C PRO A 112 -19.49 -22.09 -2.97
N ALA A 113 -20.13 -23.26 -3.13
CA ALA A 113 -20.89 -23.90 -2.06
C ALA A 113 -19.97 -24.40 -0.91
N ASP A 114 -18.75 -24.81 -1.23
CA ASP A 114 -17.69 -25.19 -0.28
C ASP A 114 -16.49 -24.27 -0.45
N HIS A 115 -16.42 -23.27 0.42
CA HIS A 115 -15.32 -22.28 0.41
C HIS A 115 -13.97 -22.92 0.77
N THR A 116 -13.95 -23.94 1.63
CA THR A 116 -12.72 -24.62 2.04
C THR A 116 -12.14 -25.44 0.88
N ALA A 117 -12.98 -26.18 0.16
CA ALA A 117 -12.54 -26.93 -1.01
C ALA A 117 -12.03 -25.98 -2.10
N ARG A 118 -12.76 -24.89 -2.37
CA ARG A 118 -12.35 -23.92 -3.37
C ARG A 118 -11.05 -23.19 -2.99
N LEU A 119 -10.87 -22.88 -1.70
CA LEU A 119 -9.62 -22.31 -1.20
C LEU A 119 -8.42 -23.25 -1.45
N ALA A 120 -8.59 -24.55 -1.23
CA ALA A 120 -7.53 -25.54 -1.49
C ALA A 120 -7.10 -25.53 -2.98
N GLU A 121 -8.07 -25.53 -3.91
CA GLU A 121 -7.77 -25.43 -5.35
C GLU A 121 -7.03 -24.14 -5.72
N LEU A 122 -7.41 -23.01 -5.12
CA LEU A 122 -6.73 -21.73 -5.36
C LEU A 122 -5.34 -21.73 -4.72
N SER A 123 -5.18 -22.33 -3.57
CA SER A 123 -3.87 -22.51 -2.92
C SER A 123 -2.93 -23.34 -3.79
N ASP A 124 -3.38 -24.47 -4.29
CA ASP A 124 -2.58 -25.34 -5.18
C ASP A 124 -2.11 -24.60 -6.44
N ARG A 125 -2.94 -23.68 -6.95
CA ARG A 125 -2.64 -22.94 -8.16
C ARG A 125 -1.74 -21.72 -7.94
N TYR A 126 -1.98 -20.97 -6.87
CA TYR A 126 -1.40 -19.64 -6.68
C TYR A 126 -0.44 -19.56 -5.49
N ALA A 127 -0.65 -20.30 -4.41
CA ALA A 127 0.25 -20.23 -3.26
C ALA A 127 1.60 -20.91 -3.55
N ILE A 128 2.61 -20.47 -2.80
CA ILE A 128 3.97 -21.05 -2.88
C ILE A 128 4.11 -22.23 -1.92
N PHE A 129 3.44 -22.13 -0.79
CA PHE A 129 3.50 -23.12 0.28
C PHE A 129 2.16 -23.83 0.39
N GLU A 130 2.22 -25.10 0.74
CA GLU A 130 1.02 -25.90 1.02
C GLU A 130 0.26 -25.32 2.23
N ALA A 131 -1.06 -25.28 2.11
CA ALA A 131 -1.91 -24.91 3.23
C ALA A 131 -1.83 -25.97 4.34
N LEU A 132 -1.78 -25.52 5.60
CA LEU A 132 -1.82 -26.45 6.72
C LEU A 132 -3.21 -27.12 6.81
N PRO A 133 -3.28 -28.46 6.90
CA PRO A 133 -4.55 -29.15 6.99
C PRO A 133 -5.40 -28.67 8.18
N GLY A 134 -6.68 -28.50 7.96
CA GLY A 134 -7.62 -28.06 9.00
C GLY A 134 -7.61 -26.57 9.31
N THR A 135 -6.86 -25.77 8.54
CA THR A 135 -6.92 -24.28 8.63
C THR A 135 -7.97 -23.72 7.69
N HIS A 136 -8.52 -22.56 8.08
CA HIS A 136 -9.59 -21.88 7.35
C HIS A 136 -9.21 -20.40 7.15
N PHE A 137 -8.20 -20.14 6.30
CA PHE A 137 -7.69 -18.79 6.02
C PHE A 137 -8.80 -17.80 5.71
N HIS A 138 -9.79 -18.19 4.91
CA HIS A 138 -10.90 -17.33 4.49
C HIS A 138 -11.76 -16.84 5.66
N CYS A 139 -11.80 -17.53 6.79
CA CYS A 139 -12.57 -17.09 7.96
C CYS A 139 -11.92 -15.91 8.70
N GLY A 140 -10.60 -15.72 8.54
CA GLY A 140 -9.85 -14.59 9.10
C GLY A 140 -9.50 -13.50 8.08
N PHE A 141 -9.85 -13.71 6.80
CA PHE A 141 -9.49 -12.79 5.73
C PHE A 141 -10.51 -11.64 5.62
N GLY A 142 -10.37 -10.63 6.47
CA GLY A 142 -11.30 -9.50 6.59
C GLY A 142 -11.56 -8.73 5.30
N HIS A 143 -10.59 -8.70 4.37
CA HIS A 143 -10.72 -8.06 3.06
C HIS A 143 -11.89 -8.60 2.22
N LEU A 144 -12.32 -9.84 2.45
CA LEU A 144 -13.51 -10.38 1.77
C LEU A 144 -14.78 -9.58 2.05
N SER A 145 -14.88 -8.91 3.19
CA SER A 145 -16.04 -8.09 3.54
C SER A 145 -15.93 -6.65 3.02
N GLY A 146 -14.76 -6.01 3.16
CA GLY A 146 -14.56 -4.61 2.76
C GLY A 146 -14.25 -4.45 1.27
N TYR A 147 -13.27 -5.20 0.79
CA TYR A 147 -12.79 -5.11 -0.60
C TYR A 147 -13.58 -5.97 -1.58
N THR A 148 -14.43 -6.87 -1.08
CA THR A 148 -15.19 -7.83 -1.90
C THR A 148 -14.29 -8.57 -2.89
N SER A 149 -14.45 -8.37 -4.21
CA SER A 149 -13.60 -8.94 -5.28
C SER A 149 -12.39 -8.06 -5.65
N GLY A 150 -12.15 -6.99 -4.89
CA GLY A 150 -11.21 -5.92 -5.24
C GLY A 150 -9.81 -6.03 -4.63
N TYR A 151 -9.43 -7.14 -4.01
CA TYR A 151 -8.10 -7.27 -3.38
C TYR A 151 -6.92 -7.06 -4.36
N TYR A 152 -7.12 -7.27 -5.64
CA TYR A 152 -6.09 -7.01 -6.65
C TYR A 152 -5.58 -5.56 -6.65
N THR A 153 -6.33 -4.65 -6.04
CA THR A 153 -6.00 -3.22 -5.94
C THR A 153 -4.60 -3.01 -5.35
N TYR A 154 -4.18 -3.78 -4.35
CA TYR A 154 -2.88 -3.62 -3.71
C TYR A 154 -1.71 -3.77 -4.68
N MET A 155 -1.78 -4.72 -5.61
CA MET A 155 -0.74 -4.89 -6.62
C MET A 155 -0.90 -3.91 -7.80
N TRP A 156 -2.13 -3.59 -8.18
CA TRP A 156 -2.41 -2.62 -9.23
C TRP A 156 -2.01 -1.21 -8.82
N SER A 157 -2.47 -0.77 -7.66
CA SER A 157 -2.11 0.53 -7.09
C SER A 157 -0.61 0.66 -6.81
N LEU A 158 0.07 -0.43 -6.44
CA LEU A 158 1.52 -0.42 -6.21
C LEU A 158 2.28 -0.05 -7.50
N VAL A 159 1.86 -0.57 -8.66
CA VAL A 159 2.46 -0.18 -9.95
C VAL A 159 2.30 1.33 -10.18
N ILE A 160 1.11 1.85 -9.94
CA ILE A 160 0.81 3.29 -10.07
C ILE A 160 1.64 4.10 -9.06
N ALA A 161 1.71 3.66 -7.80
CA ALA A 161 2.47 4.31 -6.75
C ALA A 161 3.96 4.42 -7.11
N LYS A 162 4.56 3.35 -7.64
CA LYS A 162 5.95 3.34 -8.11
C LYS A 162 6.18 4.26 -9.30
N ASP A 163 5.23 4.33 -10.22
CA ASP A 163 5.30 5.23 -11.37
C ASP A 163 5.25 6.70 -10.92
N LEU A 164 4.26 7.06 -10.10
CA LEU A 164 4.16 8.40 -9.50
C LEU A 164 5.40 8.77 -8.68
N PHE A 165 5.93 7.84 -7.88
CA PHE A 165 7.14 8.06 -7.09
C PHE A 165 8.38 8.29 -7.96
N SER A 166 8.43 7.72 -9.16
CA SER A 166 9.55 7.90 -10.09
C SER A 166 9.79 9.35 -10.52
N ALA A 167 8.79 10.23 -10.34
CA ALA A 167 8.93 11.67 -10.59
C ALA A 167 9.66 12.42 -9.47
N PHE A 168 9.83 11.81 -8.29
CA PHE A 168 10.54 12.42 -7.16
C PHE A 168 12.05 12.16 -7.27
N ASP A 169 12.84 13.16 -6.87
CA ASP A 169 14.29 12.98 -6.79
C ASP A 169 14.66 12.19 -5.53
N ALA A 170 15.19 10.99 -5.71
CA ALA A 170 15.64 10.14 -4.60
C ALA A 170 16.77 10.78 -3.76
N ALA A 171 17.46 11.81 -4.28
CA ALA A 171 18.47 12.54 -3.54
C ALA A 171 17.88 13.65 -2.66
N ASP A 172 16.65 14.09 -2.92
CA ASP A 172 15.95 15.12 -2.14
C ASP A 172 14.43 14.91 -2.15
N LEU A 173 13.97 13.97 -1.32
CA LEU A 173 12.53 13.68 -1.15
C LEU A 173 11.75 14.80 -0.44
N PHE A 174 12.45 15.81 0.11
CA PHE A 174 11.83 16.98 0.71
C PHE A 174 11.67 18.16 -0.26
N ALA A 175 12.14 18.03 -1.51
CA ALA A 175 11.98 19.08 -2.52
C ALA A 175 10.48 19.40 -2.74
N PRO A 176 10.07 20.68 -2.60
CA PRO A 176 8.66 21.03 -2.60
C PRO A 176 8.01 20.97 -3.99
N ASP A 177 8.76 21.16 -5.05
CA ASP A 177 8.19 21.39 -6.39
C ASP A 177 7.37 20.19 -6.89
N VAL A 178 7.93 19.00 -6.83
CA VAL A 178 7.24 17.77 -7.24
C VAL A 178 6.13 17.42 -6.25
N ALA A 179 6.38 17.57 -4.94
CA ALA A 179 5.39 17.33 -3.90
C ALA A 179 4.15 18.22 -4.04
N LEU A 180 4.34 19.50 -4.35
CA LEU A 180 3.25 20.43 -4.59
C LEU A 180 2.48 20.10 -5.88
N ARG A 181 3.19 19.72 -6.95
CA ARG A 181 2.54 19.24 -8.18
C ARG A 181 1.71 18.00 -7.93
N TYR A 182 2.24 17.00 -7.20
CA TYR A 182 1.52 15.80 -6.82
C TYR A 182 0.27 16.13 -5.97
N ARG A 183 0.43 17.00 -4.98
CA ARG A 183 -0.70 17.49 -4.18
C ARG A 183 -1.81 18.08 -5.06
N ASP A 184 -1.44 18.93 -6.01
CA ASP A 184 -2.41 19.70 -6.79
C ASP A 184 -3.03 18.88 -7.92
N ALA A 185 -2.26 18.03 -8.61
CA ALA A 185 -2.75 17.21 -9.71
C ALA A 185 -3.51 15.97 -9.25
N VAL A 186 -3.02 15.30 -8.19
CA VAL A 186 -3.55 13.99 -7.75
C VAL A 186 -4.38 14.14 -6.48
N LEU A 187 -3.77 14.58 -5.37
CA LEU A 187 -4.42 14.51 -4.07
C LEU A 187 -5.64 15.44 -3.96
N SER A 188 -5.51 16.69 -4.43
CA SER A 188 -6.58 17.70 -4.30
C SER A 188 -7.79 17.42 -5.18
N ALA A 189 -7.61 16.68 -6.26
CA ALA A 189 -8.71 16.25 -7.12
C ALA A 189 -9.63 15.23 -6.43
N GLY A 190 -9.10 14.43 -5.51
CA GLY A 190 -9.87 13.39 -4.84
C GLY A 190 -10.54 12.47 -5.84
N GLY A 191 -11.81 12.14 -5.61
CA GLY A 191 -12.64 11.33 -6.51
C GLY A 191 -13.35 12.12 -7.62
N SER A 192 -12.93 13.37 -7.89
CA SER A 192 -13.59 14.22 -8.92
C SER A 192 -13.13 13.95 -10.35
N LYS A 193 -12.07 13.14 -10.52
CA LYS A 193 -11.51 12.73 -11.81
C LYS A 193 -11.27 11.21 -11.81
N ASP A 194 -11.29 10.64 -13.01
CA ASP A 194 -10.88 9.25 -13.21
C ASP A 194 -9.39 9.05 -12.88
N ALA A 195 -9.01 7.89 -12.35
CA ALA A 195 -7.65 7.59 -11.94
C ALA A 195 -6.63 7.73 -13.08
N ALA A 196 -7.00 7.35 -14.30
CA ALA A 196 -6.16 7.51 -15.48
C ALA A 196 -5.82 8.98 -15.76
N ASP A 197 -6.79 9.88 -15.57
CA ASP A 197 -6.59 11.32 -15.74
C ASP A 197 -5.72 11.91 -14.62
N LEU A 198 -5.86 11.43 -13.39
CA LEU A 198 -5.00 11.84 -12.27
C LEU A 198 -3.53 11.52 -12.54
N VAL A 199 -3.25 10.31 -13.05
CA VAL A 199 -1.89 9.90 -13.41
C VAL A 199 -1.35 10.68 -14.60
N ALA A 200 -2.19 10.98 -15.60
CA ALA A 200 -1.79 11.73 -16.78
C ALA A 200 -1.51 13.21 -16.49
N ASP A 201 -2.18 13.79 -15.51
CA ASP A 201 -2.02 15.20 -15.12
C ASP A 201 -0.76 15.45 -14.27
N PHE A 202 -0.22 14.43 -13.64
CA PHE A 202 1.02 14.48 -12.85
C PHE A 202 2.25 14.10 -13.64
#